data_d87ff16992a2539092c8fc0fa5cc737b
#
_entry.id   d87ff16992a2539092c8fc0fa5cc737b
#
_cell.length_a   1.000
_cell.length_b   1.000
_cell.length_c   1.000
_cell.angle_alpha   90.00
_cell.angle_beta   90.00
_cell.angle_gamma   90.00
#
_symmetry.space_group_name_H-M   'P 1'
#
loop_
_entity.id
_entity.type
_entity.pdbx_description
1 polymer ?
#
loop_
_entity_poly.entity_id
_entity_poly.type
_entity_poly.pdbx_seq_one_letter_code
_entity_poly.pdbx_strand_id
1 'polypeptide(L)'
;MLDRRQALGLTALGLISPGLVLADEPEPEILRLWPGAAPGGDGVTVTPEVVERSTDPAFHDRIAKHTRDPLLTVVRSVQPNGVSMLLIPGGGYRWAVVDKEGMDCARVFAAMGYTCYVLRYRLPADGWAAGPDAPLQDAQRALRLVRAHAVAEGRAADRTVVLGASAGGHLAGLLGARSDATYAAVDAADQHSHRPDALILLYPVATLTDPFAHAGSRRELLGESPSPDQISAYSLEQMDWTGAAPTFLLHAMDDTAVPVENSLMLSTTLRQAEVPAEVHLFEEGGHGFGIRLIEGRPAAVWPDLVQGWLARRGL
;
A
#
# COMPACT_ATOMS: atom_id res chain seq x y z
N MET A 1 -63.50 57.91 -2.58
CA MET A 1 -63.31 58.49 -1.23
C MET A 1 -62.66 57.43 -0.35
N LEU A 2 -61.54 57.82 0.30
CA LEU A 2 -60.82 57.19 1.39
C LEU A 2 -59.84 56.05 1.04
N ASP A 3 -58.70 56.46 0.90
CA ASP A 3 -57.31 56.16 1.23
C ASP A 3 -57.17 55.40 2.57
N ARG A 4 -56.30 54.39 2.56
CA ARG A 4 -55.43 54.01 3.69
C ARG A 4 -54.37 53.01 3.26
N ARG A 5 -53.19 53.55 3.04
CA ARG A 5 -51.90 52.83 3.03
C ARG A 5 -51.65 52.29 4.46
N GLN A 6 -51.43 50.98 4.59
CA GLN A 6 -50.73 50.41 5.73
C GLN A 6 -49.44 49.76 5.26
N ALA A 7 -48.36 50.39 5.69
CA ALA A 7 -47.01 49.84 5.54
C ALA A 7 -46.80 48.71 6.54
N LEU A 8 -46.57 47.47 6.07
CA LEU A 8 -46.10 46.36 6.90
C LEU A 8 -44.58 46.40 6.85
N GLY A 9 -43.99 46.72 8.01
CA GLY A 9 -42.53 46.57 8.20
C GLY A 9 -42.17 45.10 8.33
N LEU A 10 -41.41 44.57 7.39
CA LEU A 10 -40.73 43.28 7.50
C LEU A 10 -39.46 43.49 8.33
N THR A 11 -39.49 43.00 9.57
CA THR A 11 -38.30 42.77 10.38
C THR A 11 -37.59 41.50 9.85
N ALA A 12 -36.43 41.66 9.22
CA ALA A 12 -35.58 40.57 8.84
C ALA A 12 -34.93 39.96 10.07
N LEU A 13 -35.41 38.80 10.52
CA LEU A 13 -34.66 37.93 11.45
C LEU A 13 -33.50 37.33 10.71
N GLY A 14 -32.28 37.78 11.01
CA GLY A 14 -31.04 37.13 10.58
C GLY A 14 -30.94 35.73 11.18
N LEU A 15 -31.10 34.70 10.34
CA LEU A 15 -30.75 33.34 10.69
C LEU A 15 -29.23 33.26 10.74
N ILE A 16 -28.66 33.25 11.94
CA ILE A 16 -27.27 32.86 12.17
C ILE A 16 -27.22 31.34 11.94
N SER A 17 -26.74 30.92 10.77
CA SER A 17 -26.39 29.52 10.55
C SER A 17 -25.28 29.15 11.54
N PRO A 18 -25.44 28.11 12.37
CA PRO A 18 -24.32 27.60 13.15
C PRO A 18 -23.28 27.11 12.16
N GLY A 19 -22.08 27.71 12.20
CA GLY A 19 -20.94 27.22 11.44
C GLY A 19 -20.75 25.75 11.78
N LEU A 20 -20.70 24.90 10.76
CA LEU A 20 -20.29 23.52 10.87
C LEU A 20 -18.85 23.53 11.38
N VAL A 21 -18.66 23.35 12.66
CA VAL A 21 -17.35 23.01 13.23
C VAL A 21 -17.08 21.61 12.68
N LEU A 22 -16.20 21.52 11.66
CA LEU A 22 -15.64 20.23 11.26
C LEU A 22 -14.99 19.68 12.53
N ALA A 23 -15.54 18.60 13.05
CA ALA A 23 -14.92 17.87 14.16
C ALA A 23 -13.51 17.50 13.69
N ASP A 24 -12.50 17.85 14.47
CA ASP A 24 -11.14 17.38 14.24
C ASP A 24 -11.21 15.86 14.06
N GLU A 25 -10.79 15.37 12.89
CA GLU A 25 -10.66 13.92 12.71
C GLU A 25 -9.69 13.42 13.80
N PRO A 26 -10.04 12.36 14.51
CA PRO A 26 -9.17 11.84 15.57
C PRO A 26 -7.79 11.51 14.95
N GLU A 27 -6.74 11.86 15.68
CA GLU A 27 -5.37 11.53 15.28
C GLU A 27 -5.27 10.04 14.90
N PRO A 28 -4.67 9.70 13.75
CA PRO A 28 -4.61 8.32 13.30
C PRO A 28 -3.81 7.47 14.28
N GLU A 29 -4.28 6.27 14.56
CA GLU A 29 -3.54 5.29 15.34
C GLU A 29 -2.27 4.86 14.61
N ILE A 30 -1.12 4.95 15.30
CA ILE A 30 0.20 4.66 14.74
C ILE A 30 0.85 3.51 15.50
N LEU A 31 1.30 2.48 14.79
CA LEU A 31 2.14 1.40 15.32
C LEU A 31 3.56 1.57 14.79
N ARG A 32 4.54 1.76 15.67
CA ARG A 32 5.96 1.76 15.31
C ARG A 32 6.39 0.32 14.98
N LEU A 33 7.16 0.14 13.90
CA LEU A 33 7.58 -1.20 13.51
C LEU A 33 8.60 -1.79 14.50
N TRP A 34 9.55 -0.99 14.94
CA TRP A 34 10.68 -1.46 15.75
C TRP A 34 10.56 -0.93 17.18
N PRO A 35 10.88 -1.73 18.20
CA PRO A 35 10.80 -1.30 19.60
C PRO A 35 11.85 -0.23 19.97
N GLY A 36 12.83 -0.04 19.09
CA GLY A 36 13.85 0.99 19.15
C GLY A 36 14.16 1.54 17.77
N ALA A 37 15.43 1.89 17.51
CA ALA A 37 15.87 2.26 16.18
C ALA A 37 15.71 1.08 15.19
N ALA A 38 15.38 1.39 13.94
CA ALA A 38 15.31 0.37 12.88
C ALA A 38 16.71 -0.27 12.67
N PRO A 39 16.79 -1.59 12.39
CA PRO A 39 18.08 -2.29 12.29
C PRO A 39 18.94 -1.76 11.15
N GLY A 40 20.27 -1.72 11.37
CA GLY A 40 21.23 -1.29 10.36
C GLY A 40 21.19 0.20 10.05
N GLY A 41 20.72 1.03 10.99
CA GLY A 41 20.66 2.49 10.87
C GLY A 41 21.90 3.22 11.33
N ASP A 42 22.95 2.54 11.77
CA ASP A 42 24.21 3.17 12.19
C ASP A 42 24.82 3.92 10.99
N GLY A 43 24.95 5.25 11.12
CA GLY A 43 25.44 6.09 10.03
C GLY A 43 24.38 6.63 9.06
N VAL A 44 23.12 6.24 9.20
CA VAL A 44 22.01 6.85 8.42
C VAL A 44 21.68 8.23 8.99
N THR A 45 21.99 9.28 8.23
CA THR A 45 21.87 10.69 8.65
C THR A 45 20.73 11.44 7.97
N VAL A 46 19.91 10.76 7.19
CA VAL A 46 18.80 11.37 6.46
C VAL A 46 17.75 11.98 7.40
N THR A 47 17.14 13.07 6.98
CA THR A 47 16.04 13.72 7.70
C THR A 47 14.70 13.30 7.08
N PRO A 48 13.79 12.67 7.85
CA PRO A 48 12.46 12.31 7.37
C PRO A 48 11.69 13.54 6.87
N GLU A 49 11.03 13.39 5.74
CA GLU A 49 10.23 14.44 5.11
C GLU A 49 8.89 13.88 4.63
N VAL A 50 7.82 14.63 4.86
CA VAL A 50 6.51 14.39 4.23
C VAL A 50 6.20 15.59 3.35
N VAL A 51 6.06 15.36 2.04
CA VAL A 51 5.85 16.41 1.04
C VAL A 51 4.43 16.30 0.51
N GLU A 52 3.67 17.41 0.60
CA GLU A 52 2.39 17.56 -0.08
C GLU A 52 2.63 17.90 -1.56
N ARG A 53 2.03 17.14 -2.48
CA ARG A 53 2.12 17.36 -3.92
C ARG A 53 0.84 17.94 -4.52
N SER A 54 -0.28 17.84 -3.78
CA SER A 54 -1.55 18.44 -4.21
C SER A 54 -1.54 19.94 -4.02
N THR A 55 -2.10 20.66 -4.97
CA THR A 55 -2.44 22.07 -4.86
C THR A 55 -3.91 22.30 -4.51
N ASP A 56 -4.71 21.23 -4.49
CA ASP A 56 -6.12 21.25 -4.12
C ASP A 56 -6.25 20.96 -2.62
N PRO A 57 -6.76 21.91 -1.82
CA PRO A 57 -6.94 21.71 -0.39
C PRO A 57 -8.01 20.67 -0.03
N ALA A 58 -8.85 20.25 -1.02
CA ALA A 58 -9.90 19.27 -0.79
C ALA A 58 -9.35 17.83 -0.65
N PHE A 59 -8.13 17.57 -1.08
CA PHE A 59 -7.51 16.26 -0.91
C PHE A 59 -5.98 16.33 -0.81
N HIS A 60 -5.40 15.39 -0.09
CA HIS A 60 -3.96 15.25 0.05
C HIS A 60 -3.37 14.28 -0.98
N ASP A 61 -2.15 14.56 -1.43
CA ASP A 61 -1.31 13.64 -2.21
C ASP A 61 0.11 13.64 -1.65
N ARG A 62 0.23 13.26 -0.38
CA ARG A 62 1.49 13.26 0.35
C ARG A 62 2.35 12.07 -0.03
N ILE A 63 3.66 12.34 -0.09
CA ILE A 63 4.71 11.33 -0.18
C ILE A 63 5.62 11.42 1.05
N ALA A 64 6.11 10.28 1.53
CA ALA A 64 7.11 10.21 2.58
C ALA A 64 8.47 9.83 2.00
N LYS A 65 9.50 10.60 2.35
CA LYS A 65 10.90 10.38 2.00
C LYS A 65 11.73 10.14 3.26
N HIS A 66 12.86 9.49 3.10
CA HIS A 66 13.87 9.37 4.16
C HIS A 66 13.29 8.83 5.48
N THR A 67 12.53 7.76 5.40
CA THR A 67 11.88 7.16 6.56
C THR A 67 12.92 6.55 7.50
N ARG A 68 13.14 7.15 8.68
CA ARG A 68 14.02 6.60 9.73
C ARG A 68 13.25 5.69 10.70
N ASP A 69 12.03 6.09 11.02
CA ASP A 69 11.13 5.38 11.94
C ASP A 69 9.96 4.82 11.14
N PRO A 70 10.12 3.61 10.57
CA PRO A 70 9.04 2.98 9.82
C PRO A 70 7.86 2.66 10.74
N LEU A 71 6.65 2.79 10.19
CA LEU A 71 5.43 2.69 10.97
C LEU A 71 4.25 2.20 10.14
N LEU A 72 3.20 1.78 10.84
CA LEU A 72 1.88 1.51 10.29
C LEU A 72 0.90 2.59 10.76
N THR A 73 0.13 3.13 9.81
CA THR A 73 -1.06 3.94 10.12
C THR A 73 -2.28 3.02 10.05
N VAL A 74 -3.05 2.94 11.14
CA VAL A 74 -4.21 2.05 11.25
C VAL A 74 -5.47 2.79 10.79
N VAL A 75 -6.23 2.18 9.88
CA VAL A 75 -7.54 2.64 9.45
C VAL A 75 -8.57 1.56 9.80
N ARG A 76 -9.43 1.87 10.75
CA ARG A 76 -10.39 0.90 11.30
C ARG A 76 -11.70 0.90 10.54
N SER A 77 -12.25 -0.29 10.31
CA SER A 77 -13.63 -0.43 9.87
C SER A 77 -14.59 -0.16 11.05
N VAL A 78 -15.71 0.49 10.77
CA VAL A 78 -16.83 0.61 11.72
C VAL A 78 -17.65 -0.68 11.83
N GLN A 79 -17.51 -1.59 10.86
CA GLN A 79 -18.15 -2.91 10.83
C GLN A 79 -17.12 -3.97 10.41
N PRO A 80 -16.19 -4.38 11.30
CA PRO A 80 -15.08 -5.23 10.95
C PRO A 80 -15.53 -6.64 10.55
N ASN A 81 -14.98 -7.15 9.44
CA ASN A 81 -15.19 -8.52 8.94
C ASN A 81 -14.17 -9.53 9.53
N GLY A 82 -13.27 -9.07 10.40
CA GLY A 82 -12.24 -9.88 11.04
C GLY A 82 -10.96 -10.06 10.21
N VAL A 83 -10.88 -9.50 9.00
CA VAL A 83 -9.69 -9.55 8.14
C VAL A 83 -8.82 -8.32 8.34
N SER A 84 -7.50 -8.53 8.42
CA SER A 84 -6.49 -7.47 8.42
C SER A 84 -5.91 -7.30 7.02
N MET A 85 -5.70 -6.06 6.58
CA MET A 85 -5.09 -5.75 5.29
C MET A 85 -3.89 -4.82 5.47
N LEU A 86 -2.69 -5.31 5.12
CA LEU A 86 -1.46 -4.52 5.06
C LEU A 86 -1.36 -3.88 3.67
N LEU A 87 -1.31 -2.56 3.59
CA LEU A 87 -1.14 -1.80 2.36
C LEU A 87 0.29 -1.29 2.24
N ILE A 88 0.93 -1.58 1.12
CA ILE A 88 2.31 -1.18 0.80
C ILE A 88 2.28 -0.22 -0.39
N PRO A 89 2.34 1.09 -0.16
CA PRO A 89 2.31 2.09 -1.22
C PRO A 89 3.54 2.03 -2.12
N GLY A 90 3.38 2.42 -3.39
CA GLY A 90 4.48 2.58 -4.33
C GLY A 90 5.26 3.88 -4.15
N GLY A 91 5.93 4.29 -5.23
CA GLY A 91 6.76 5.50 -5.27
C GLY A 91 8.18 5.22 -5.76
N GLY A 92 8.39 4.12 -6.49
CA GLY A 92 9.65 3.78 -7.16
C GLY A 92 10.82 3.52 -6.22
N TYR A 93 10.58 3.18 -4.95
CA TYR A 93 11.58 3.13 -3.87
C TYR A 93 12.28 4.46 -3.56
N ARG A 94 11.89 5.53 -4.24
CA ARG A 94 12.39 6.88 -4.01
C ARG A 94 11.62 7.61 -2.90
N TRP A 95 10.36 7.23 -2.71
CA TRP A 95 9.45 7.68 -1.65
C TRP A 95 8.33 6.66 -1.46
N ALA A 96 7.49 6.86 -0.44
CA ALA A 96 6.23 6.14 -0.29
C ALA A 96 5.05 7.09 -0.58
N VAL A 97 4.14 6.70 -1.50
CA VAL A 97 2.93 7.48 -1.87
C VAL A 97 1.85 7.23 -0.81
N VAL A 98 1.91 8.01 0.29
CA VAL A 98 1.13 7.74 1.51
C VAL A 98 -0.37 7.85 1.27
N ASP A 99 -0.84 8.88 0.55
CA ASP A 99 -2.27 9.11 0.40
C ASP A 99 -2.86 8.28 -0.74
N LYS A 100 -2.50 8.55 -1.98
CA LYS A 100 -3.16 7.98 -3.17
C LYS A 100 -3.15 6.43 -3.21
N GLU A 101 -2.03 5.81 -2.85
CA GLU A 101 -1.88 4.34 -2.88
C GLU A 101 -1.94 3.70 -1.48
N GLY A 102 -1.94 4.51 -0.43
CA GLY A 102 -2.06 4.08 0.96
C GLY A 102 -3.42 4.41 1.56
N MET A 103 -3.59 5.64 2.06
CA MET A 103 -4.75 6.03 2.87
C MET A 103 -6.08 5.97 2.12
N ASP A 104 -6.11 6.31 0.82
CA ASP A 104 -7.36 6.25 0.04
C ASP A 104 -7.81 4.81 -0.18
N CYS A 105 -6.89 3.92 -0.54
CA CYS A 105 -7.17 2.49 -0.63
C CYS A 105 -7.60 1.94 0.74
N ALA A 106 -6.92 2.34 1.82
CA ALA A 106 -7.26 1.89 3.17
C ALA A 106 -8.68 2.33 3.59
N ARG A 107 -9.10 3.55 3.26
CA ARG A 107 -10.47 4.03 3.55
C ARG A 107 -11.52 3.22 2.80
N VAL A 108 -11.29 2.91 1.52
CA VAL A 108 -12.22 2.10 0.71
C VAL A 108 -12.36 0.70 1.30
N PHE A 109 -11.24 0.01 1.59
CA PHE A 109 -11.30 -1.33 2.17
C PHE A 109 -11.80 -1.33 3.62
N ALA A 110 -11.55 -0.27 4.40
CA ALA A 110 -12.15 -0.13 5.73
C ALA A 110 -13.67 0.01 5.66
N ALA A 111 -14.21 0.73 4.67
CA ALA A 111 -15.65 0.78 4.42
C ALA A 111 -16.23 -0.59 4.03
N MET A 112 -15.43 -1.48 3.42
CA MET A 112 -15.79 -2.87 3.08
C MET A 112 -15.61 -3.86 4.24
N GLY A 113 -15.18 -3.41 5.43
CA GLY A 113 -15.06 -4.25 6.62
C GLY A 113 -13.62 -4.62 7.04
N TYR A 114 -12.60 -4.31 6.25
CA TYR A 114 -11.23 -4.66 6.57
C TYR A 114 -10.63 -3.70 7.60
N THR A 115 -9.80 -4.22 8.54
CA THR A 115 -8.91 -3.37 9.33
C THR A 115 -7.62 -3.16 8.54
N CYS A 116 -7.37 -1.93 8.11
CA CYS A 116 -6.28 -1.60 7.19
C CYS A 116 -5.08 -1.00 7.93
N TYR A 117 -3.88 -1.32 7.45
CA TYR A 117 -2.61 -0.88 7.99
C TYR A 117 -1.75 -0.36 6.84
N VAL A 118 -1.51 0.94 6.78
CA VAL A 118 -0.69 1.57 5.72
C VAL A 118 0.75 1.64 6.16
N LEU A 119 1.63 0.97 5.43
CA LEU A 119 3.05 0.90 5.73
C LEU A 119 3.80 2.12 5.19
N ARG A 120 4.57 2.76 6.06
CA ARG A 120 5.64 3.66 5.69
C ARG A 120 6.97 2.98 5.99
N TYR A 121 7.68 2.57 4.95
CA TYR A 121 8.87 1.73 5.00
C TYR A 121 10.14 2.53 4.71
N ARG A 122 11.30 2.00 5.12
CA ARG A 122 12.63 2.54 4.83
C ARG A 122 12.93 2.46 3.33
N LEU A 123 13.64 3.45 2.82
CA LEU A 123 14.04 3.52 1.42
C LEU A 123 15.48 3.01 1.25
N PRO A 124 15.78 2.15 0.26
CA PRO A 124 17.11 1.53 0.13
C PRO A 124 18.25 2.53 -0.05
N ALA A 125 18.00 3.59 -0.83
CA ALA A 125 18.99 4.61 -1.15
C ALA A 125 19.41 5.50 0.05
N ASP A 126 18.74 5.36 1.20
CA ASP A 126 19.08 6.13 2.42
C ASP A 126 20.32 5.60 3.16
N GLY A 127 20.95 4.53 2.68
CA GLY A 127 22.22 4.03 3.19
C GLY A 127 22.11 3.05 4.36
N TRP A 128 21.01 2.32 4.48
CA TRP A 128 20.80 1.25 5.47
C TRP A 128 21.77 0.10 5.26
N ALA A 129 22.31 -0.50 6.33
CA ALA A 129 23.23 -1.63 6.23
C ALA A 129 22.65 -2.85 5.49
N ALA A 130 21.33 -3.04 5.54
CA ALA A 130 20.62 -4.09 4.80
C ALA A 130 20.47 -3.78 3.30
N GLY A 131 20.84 -2.57 2.84
CA GLY A 131 20.73 -2.17 1.44
C GLY A 131 19.33 -2.40 0.88
N PRO A 132 19.20 -3.16 -0.23
CA PRO A 132 17.92 -3.43 -0.90
C PRO A 132 16.93 -4.24 -0.04
N ASP A 133 17.41 -4.94 1.00
CA ASP A 133 16.53 -5.70 1.90
C ASP A 133 15.92 -4.84 3.03
N ALA A 134 16.35 -3.60 3.23
CA ALA A 134 15.80 -2.75 4.29
C ALA A 134 14.27 -2.58 4.22
N PRO A 135 13.64 -2.29 3.06
CA PRO A 135 12.18 -2.26 2.95
C PRO A 135 11.53 -3.63 3.17
N LEU A 136 12.18 -4.74 2.76
CA LEU A 136 11.65 -6.09 2.99
C LEU A 136 11.66 -6.46 4.48
N GLN A 137 12.69 -6.08 5.24
CA GLN A 137 12.71 -6.21 6.70
C GLN A 137 11.51 -5.51 7.32
N ASP A 138 11.21 -4.29 6.87
CA ASP A 138 10.06 -3.54 7.36
C ASP A 138 8.74 -4.19 6.97
N ALA A 139 8.59 -4.69 5.74
CA ALA A 139 7.38 -5.38 5.30
C ALA A 139 7.13 -6.68 6.06
N GLN A 140 8.18 -7.49 6.30
CA GLN A 140 8.10 -8.70 7.12
C GLN A 140 7.71 -8.38 8.56
N ARG A 141 8.35 -7.35 9.15
CA ARG A 141 8.04 -6.89 10.50
C ARG A 141 6.62 -6.34 10.60
N ALA A 142 6.19 -5.54 9.62
CA ALA A 142 4.84 -5.00 9.54
C ALA A 142 3.78 -6.11 9.57
N LEU A 143 3.95 -7.15 8.76
CA LEU A 143 3.00 -8.26 8.68
C LEU A 143 2.90 -9.02 10.01
N ARG A 144 4.02 -9.26 10.69
CA ARG A 144 4.06 -9.87 12.02
C ARG A 144 3.36 -9.01 13.07
N LEU A 145 3.58 -7.68 13.04
CA LEU A 145 2.89 -6.75 13.94
C LEU A 145 1.40 -6.68 13.67
N VAL A 146 0.97 -6.70 12.41
CA VAL A 146 -0.44 -6.74 12.04
C VAL A 146 -1.11 -7.98 12.62
N ARG A 147 -0.47 -9.14 12.55
CA ARG A 147 -0.97 -10.40 13.14
C ARG A 147 -1.02 -10.33 14.66
N ALA A 148 0.04 -9.84 15.30
CA ALA A 148 0.09 -9.67 16.76
C ALA A 148 -1.00 -8.70 17.24
N HIS A 149 -1.19 -7.60 16.54
CA HIS A 149 -2.23 -6.61 16.83
C HIS A 149 -3.65 -7.18 16.63
N ALA A 150 -3.86 -7.97 15.57
CA ALA A 150 -5.12 -8.68 15.36
C ALA A 150 -5.46 -9.60 16.54
N VAL A 151 -4.49 -10.42 17.00
CA VAL A 151 -4.66 -11.31 18.15
C VAL A 151 -4.96 -10.54 19.44
N ALA A 152 -4.26 -9.43 19.68
CA ALA A 152 -4.50 -8.58 20.86
C ALA A 152 -5.93 -7.99 20.89
N GLU A 153 -6.55 -7.85 19.72
CA GLU A 153 -7.94 -7.39 19.57
C GLU A 153 -8.94 -8.55 19.44
N GLY A 154 -8.54 -9.79 19.68
CA GLY A 154 -9.42 -10.96 19.56
C GLY A 154 -9.76 -11.39 18.14
N ARG A 155 -9.01 -10.91 17.14
CA ARG A 155 -9.13 -11.30 15.71
C ARG A 155 -8.16 -12.43 15.36
N ALA A 156 -8.44 -13.17 14.31
CA ALA A 156 -7.58 -14.25 13.83
C ALA A 156 -6.29 -13.71 13.19
N ALA A 157 -5.15 -14.35 13.51
CA ALA A 157 -3.86 -13.98 12.93
C ALA A 157 -3.69 -14.45 11.47
N ASP A 158 -4.36 -15.52 11.08
CA ASP A 158 -4.30 -16.19 9.77
C ASP A 158 -5.35 -15.64 8.75
N ARG A 159 -5.80 -14.42 8.97
CA ARG A 159 -6.68 -13.67 8.06
C ARG A 159 -6.05 -12.32 7.71
N THR A 160 -4.82 -12.38 7.18
CA THR A 160 -4.04 -11.18 6.88
C THR A 160 -3.66 -11.13 5.40
N VAL A 161 -4.21 -10.15 4.72
CA VAL A 161 -4.02 -9.87 3.29
C VAL A 161 -2.96 -8.80 3.11
N VAL A 162 -2.15 -8.90 2.07
CA VAL A 162 -1.20 -7.83 1.68
C VAL A 162 -1.61 -7.27 0.33
N LEU A 163 -1.71 -5.94 0.25
CA LEU A 163 -1.94 -5.19 -0.98
C LEU A 163 -0.73 -4.29 -1.24
N GLY A 164 -0.10 -4.44 -2.40
CA GLY A 164 1.00 -3.58 -2.83
C GLY A 164 0.76 -2.96 -4.20
N ALA A 165 1.16 -1.68 -4.36
CA ALA A 165 1.01 -0.93 -5.60
C ALA A 165 2.37 -0.54 -6.19
N SER A 166 2.59 -0.70 -7.51
CA SER A 166 3.81 -0.25 -8.20
C SER A 166 5.08 -0.85 -7.57
N ALA A 167 6.04 -0.05 -7.13
CA ALA A 167 7.20 -0.50 -6.36
C ALA A 167 6.81 -1.13 -5.00
N GLY A 168 5.69 -0.69 -4.39
CA GLY A 168 5.08 -1.38 -3.24
C GLY A 168 4.51 -2.74 -3.61
N GLY A 169 4.05 -2.91 -4.85
CA GLY A 169 3.69 -4.21 -5.44
C GLY A 169 4.89 -5.14 -5.58
N HIS A 170 6.04 -4.60 -5.96
CA HIS A 170 7.31 -5.33 -5.96
C HIS A 170 7.69 -5.78 -4.54
N LEU A 171 7.63 -4.88 -3.56
CA LEU A 171 7.94 -5.19 -2.16
C LEU A 171 6.96 -6.24 -1.59
N ALA A 172 5.67 -6.14 -1.90
CA ALA A 172 4.67 -7.14 -1.55
C ALA A 172 4.95 -8.49 -2.22
N GLY A 173 5.41 -8.47 -3.48
CA GLY A 173 5.85 -9.66 -4.20
C GLY A 173 7.06 -10.32 -3.55
N LEU A 174 8.09 -9.55 -3.17
CA LEU A 174 9.23 -10.05 -2.39
C LEU A 174 8.78 -10.70 -1.08
N LEU A 175 7.85 -10.06 -0.36
CA LEU A 175 7.27 -10.60 0.88
C LEU A 175 6.51 -11.92 0.64
N GLY A 176 5.83 -12.06 -0.51
CA GLY A 176 5.11 -13.27 -0.90
C GLY A 176 6.02 -14.43 -1.33
N ALA A 177 7.09 -14.14 -2.08
CA ALA A 177 7.97 -15.14 -2.65
C ALA A 177 9.05 -15.62 -1.66
N ARG A 178 9.64 -14.71 -0.86
CA ARG A 178 10.70 -15.10 0.08
C ARG A 178 10.16 -15.74 1.34
N SER A 179 10.66 -16.93 1.66
CA SER A 179 10.28 -17.70 2.85
C SER A 179 11.18 -17.44 4.07
N ASP A 180 12.38 -16.93 3.86
CA ASP A 180 13.37 -16.63 4.90
C ASP A 180 13.09 -15.27 5.57
N ALA A 181 13.39 -15.19 6.87
CA ALA A 181 13.37 -13.93 7.59
C ALA A 181 14.65 -13.15 7.33
N THR A 182 14.53 -11.89 6.94
CA THR A 182 15.66 -11.02 6.58
C THR A 182 16.24 -10.23 7.76
N TYR A 183 15.70 -10.44 8.96
CA TYR A 183 16.18 -9.85 10.22
C TYR A 183 16.05 -10.81 11.40
N ALA A 184 16.82 -10.59 12.45
CA ALA A 184 16.71 -11.35 13.70
C ALA A 184 15.49 -10.91 14.51
N ALA A 185 14.78 -11.87 15.14
CA ALA A 185 13.62 -11.57 15.98
C ALA A 185 13.97 -10.58 17.10
N VAL A 186 13.11 -9.60 17.35
CA VAL A 186 13.32 -8.53 18.34
C VAL A 186 12.32 -8.55 19.49
N ASP A 187 11.14 -9.14 19.30
CA ASP A 187 10.11 -9.27 20.34
C ASP A 187 9.12 -10.41 20.03
N ALA A 188 8.04 -10.51 20.84
CA ALA A 188 7.04 -11.56 20.72
C ALA A 188 6.25 -11.52 19.40
N ALA A 189 6.11 -10.37 18.76
CA ALA A 189 5.40 -10.29 17.47
C ALA A 189 6.13 -11.10 16.38
N ASP A 190 7.44 -11.31 16.51
CA ASP A 190 8.23 -12.08 15.55
C ASP A 190 8.00 -13.61 15.62
N GLN A 191 7.19 -14.08 16.57
CA GLN A 191 6.68 -15.46 16.58
C GLN A 191 5.59 -15.68 15.51
N HIS A 192 4.96 -14.63 15.01
CA HIS A 192 3.99 -14.73 13.93
C HIS A 192 4.67 -14.88 12.57
N SER A 193 3.94 -15.50 11.64
CA SER A 193 4.38 -15.64 10.25
C SER A 193 4.51 -14.27 9.56
N HIS A 194 5.55 -14.09 8.77
CA HIS A 194 5.71 -12.95 7.86
C HIS A 194 5.19 -13.25 6.45
N ARG A 195 4.51 -14.40 6.22
CA ARG A 195 3.92 -14.74 4.92
C ARG A 195 2.45 -14.30 4.88
N PRO A 196 1.98 -13.67 3.81
CA PRO A 196 0.58 -13.28 3.65
C PRO A 196 -0.33 -14.50 3.50
N ASP A 197 -1.63 -14.36 3.82
CA ASP A 197 -2.65 -15.38 3.56
C ASP A 197 -3.30 -15.17 2.16
N ALA A 198 -3.22 -13.96 1.64
CA ALA A 198 -3.53 -13.61 0.25
C ALA A 198 -2.71 -12.38 -0.17
N LEU A 199 -2.38 -12.28 -1.46
CA LEU A 199 -1.56 -11.23 -2.03
C LEU A 199 -2.30 -10.50 -3.15
N ILE A 200 -2.29 -9.17 -3.13
CA ILE A 200 -2.90 -8.32 -4.14
C ILE A 200 -1.83 -7.37 -4.68
N LEU A 201 -1.59 -7.42 -5.98
CA LEU A 201 -0.55 -6.66 -6.66
C LEU A 201 -1.19 -5.76 -7.73
N LEU A 202 -1.15 -4.45 -7.50
CA LEU A 202 -1.67 -3.44 -8.40
C LEU A 202 -0.53 -2.89 -9.26
N TYR A 203 -0.62 -3.05 -10.57
CA TYR A 203 0.38 -2.58 -11.55
C TYR A 203 1.82 -2.73 -11.02
N PRO A 204 2.18 -3.94 -10.52
CA PRO A 204 3.44 -4.13 -9.82
C PRO A 204 4.64 -3.97 -10.74
N VAL A 205 5.72 -3.39 -10.23
CA VAL A 205 7.03 -3.68 -10.76
C VAL A 205 7.29 -5.16 -10.44
N ALA A 206 7.59 -5.98 -11.43
CA ALA A 206 7.91 -7.40 -11.24
C ALA A 206 9.31 -7.69 -11.76
N THR A 207 9.58 -7.38 -13.03
CA THR A 207 10.92 -7.54 -13.58
C THR A 207 11.78 -6.29 -13.38
N LEU A 208 13.05 -6.52 -13.05
CA LEU A 208 14.09 -5.49 -13.07
C LEU A 208 15.00 -5.63 -14.30
N THR A 209 14.63 -6.51 -15.25
CA THR A 209 15.37 -6.82 -16.48
C THR A 209 14.80 -6.03 -17.67
N ASP A 210 15.70 -5.41 -18.46
CA ASP A 210 15.31 -4.74 -19.69
C ASP A 210 14.72 -5.74 -20.72
N PRO A 211 13.79 -5.34 -21.61
CA PRO A 211 13.33 -3.95 -21.80
C PRO A 211 12.14 -3.53 -20.92
N PHE A 212 11.63 -4.37 -20.04
CA PHE A 212 10.39 -4.13 -19.29
C PHE A 212 10.63 -3.61 -17.86
N ALA A 213 11.89 -3.41 -17.47
CA ALA A 213 12.24 -2.87 -16.17
C ALA A 213 11.74 -1.43 -15.99
N HIS A 214 11.16 -1.11 -14.84
CA HIS A 214 11.04 0.27 -14.40
C HIS A 214 12.41 0.75 -13.90
N ALA A 215 13.17 1.42 -14.77
CA ALA A 215 14.56 1.82 -14.52
C ALA A 215 14.75 2.64 -13.24
N GLY A 216 13.76 3.49 -12.90
CA GLY A 216 13.75 4.27 -11.65
C GLY A 216 13.74 3.37 -10.42
N SER A 217 12.80 2.41 -10.34
CA SER A 217 12.73 1.47 -9.21
C SER A 217 13.98 0.60 -9.10
N ARG A 218 14.51 0.12 -10.22
CA ARG A 218 15.75 -0.65 -10.23
C ARG A 218 16.92 0.15 -9.65
N ARG A 219 17.09 1.39 -10.07
CA ARG A 219 18.16 2.27 -9.59
C ARG A 219 18.04 2.58 -8.10
N GLU A 220 16.85 2.96 -7.64
CA GLU A 220 16.63 3.30 -6.22
C GLU A 220 16.76 2.06 -5.30
N LEU A 221 16.43 0.87 -5.80
CA LEU A 221 16.55 -0.38 -5.04
C LEU A 221 17.97 -0.93 -5.02
N LEU A 222 18.62 -1.01 -6.20
CA LEU A 222 19.88 -1.74 -6.40
C LEU A 222 21.09 -0.86 -6.66
N GLY A 223 20.90 0.48 -6.79
CA GLY A 223 21.97 1.42 -7.16
C GLY A 223 22.11 1.61 -8.68
N GLU A 224 23.07 2.45 -9.07
CA GLU A 224 23.25 2.88 -10.46
C GLU A 224 23.76 1.77 -11.39
N SER A 225 24.51 0.79 -10.87
CA SER A 225 25.16 -0.25 -11.67
C SER A 225 25.02 -1.62 -11.01
N PRO A 226 23.79 -2.17 -10.90
CA PRO A 226 23.60 -3.49 -10.32
C PRO A 226 24.17 -4.58 -11.22
N SER A 227 24.72 -5.64 -10.62
CA SER A 227 25.15 -6.82 -11.36
C SER A 227 23.95 -7.59 -11.93
N PRO A 228 24.12 -8.42 -12.98
CA PRO A 228 23.06 -9.30 -13.48
C PRO A 228 22.47 -10.20 -12.39
N ASP A 229 23.31 -10.70 -11.48
CA ASP A 229 22.87 -11.56 -10.36
C ASP A 229 21.97 -10.78 -9.37
N GLN A 230 22.29 -9.52 -9.08
CA GLN A 230 21.44 -8.67 -8.26
C GLN A 230 20.11 -8.39 -8.96
N ILE A 231 20.12 -8.09 -10.25
CA ILE A 231 18.89 -7.89 -11.03
C ILE A 231 18.02 -9.14 -10.97
N SER A 232 18.61 -10.32 -11.22
CA SER A 232 17.91 -11.60 -11.18
C SER A 232 17.35 -11.90 -9.77
N ALA A 233 18.13 -11.68 -8.72
CA ALA A 233 17.74 -11.97 -7.34
C ALA A 233 16.56 -11.12 -6.81
N TYR A 234 16.30 -9.98 -7.46
CA TYR A 234 15.18 -9.10 -7.11
C TYR A 234 14.10 -9.01 -8.19
N SER A 235 14.20 -9.78 -9.28
CA SER A 235 13.15 -9.89 -10.30
C SER A 235 12.14 -10.96 -9.90
N LEU A 236 10.90 -10.55 -9.62
CA LEU A 236 9.86 -11.43 -9.07
C LEU A 236 9.54 -12.62 -9.98
N GLU A 237 9.58 -12.42 -11.29
CA GLU A 237 9.32 -13.46 -12.29
C GLU A 237 10.42 -14.54 -12.35
N GLN A 238 11.57 -14.29 -11.69
CA GLN A 238 12.69 -15.23 -11.60
C GLN A 238 12.78 -15.93 -10.24
N MET A 239 11.90 -15.58 -9.30
CA MET A 239 11.88 -16.17 -7.96
C MET A 239 11.13 -17.50 -7.90
N ASP A 240 11.41 -18.26 -6.86
CA ASP A 240 10.62 -19.45 -6.50
C ASP A 240 9.36 -19.02 -5.74
N TRP A 241 8.20 -19.32 -6.32
CA TRP A 241 6.88 -19.06 -5.73
C TRP A 241 6.22 -20.30 -5.15
N THR A 242 6.94 -21.41 -5.03
CA THR A 242 6.40 -22.65 -4.47
C THR A 242 5.81 -22.44 -3.08
N GLY A 243 4.53 -22.77 -2.92
CA GLY A 243 3.81 -22.59 -1.66
C GLY A 243 3.52 -21.14 -1.28
N ALA A 244 3.61 -20.19 -2.21
CA ALA A 244 3.18 -18.82 -1.98
C ALA A 244 1.65 -18.73 -1.85
N ALA A 245 1.19 -17.63 -1.24
CA ALA A 245 -0.24 -17.37 -1.07
C ALA A 245 -0.96 -17.13 -2.39
N PRO A 246 -2.28 -17.42 -2.48
CA PRO A 246 -3.09 -17.02 -3.61
C PRO A 246 -2.88 -15.55 -3.94
N THR A 247 -2.72 -15.23 -5.24
CA THR A 247 -2.32 -13.90 -5.70
C THR A 247 -3.34 -13.32 -6.68
N PHE A 248 -3.71 -12.07 -6.47
CA PHE A 248 -4.53 -11.27 -7.37
C PHE A 248 -3.64 -10.22 -8.06
N LEU A 249 -3.64 -10.20 -9.39
CA LEU A 249 -2.88 -9.26 -10.21
C LEU A 249 -3.84 -8.33 -10.96
N LEU A 250 -3.52 -7.04 -10.99
CA LEU A 250 -4.29 -6.05 -11.72
C LEU A 250 -3.36 -5.04 -12.38
N HIS A 251 -3.60 -4.75 -13.68
CA HIS A 251 -2.79 -3.81 -14.47
C HIS A 251 -3.64 -3.11 -15.53
N ALA A 252 -3.16 -1.99 -16.06
CA ALA A 252 -3.70 -1.34 -17.25
C ALA A 252 -2.77 -1.59 -18.46
N MET A 253 -3.38 -1.86 -19.62
CA MET A 253 -2.63 -2.12 -20.86
C MET A 253 -1.92 -0.86 -21.39
N ASP A 254 -2.43 0.33 -21.04
CA ASP A 254 -1.89 1.63 -21.41
C ASP A 254 -0.87 2.19 -20.40
N ASP A 255 -0.38 1.38 -19.46
CA ASP A 255 0.65 1.77 -18.49
C ASP A 255 2.01 1.98 -19.19
N THR A 256 2.43 3.24 -19.29
CA THR A 256 3.70 3.62 -19.93
C THR A 256 4.87 3.73 -18.97
N ALA A 257 4.63 3.67 -17.66
CA ALA A 257 5.68 3.76 -16.65
C ALA A 257 6.18 2.37 -16.23
N VAL A 258 5.26 1.44 -15.95
CA VAL A 258 5.55 0.03 -15.69
C VAL A 258 4.83 -0.80 -16.73
N PRO A 259 5.53 -1.31 -17.76
CA PRO A 259 4.90 -2.07 -18.84
C PRO A 259 4.08 -3.24 -18.31
N VAL A 260 2.92 -3.49 -18.91
CA VAL A 260 1.98 -4.57 -18.52
C VAL A 260 2.64 -5.96 -18.55
N GLU A 261 3.71 -6.12 -19.29
CA GLU A 261 4.55 -7.32 -19.34
C GLU A 261 5.04 -7.74 -17.94
N ASN A 262 5.22 -6.80 -17.02
CA ASN A 262 5.53 -7.13 -15.61
C ASN A 262 4.49 -8.07 -15.00
N SER A 263 3.19 -7.77 -15.16
CA SER A 263 2.12 -8.64 -14.68
C SER A 263 1.95 -9.91 -15.52
N LEU A 264 2.15 -9.84 -16.83
CA LEU A 264 2.06 -11.01 -17.72
C LEU A 264 3.15 -12.05 -17.42
N MET A 265 4.39 -11.60 -17.24
CA MET A 265 5.52 -12.47 -16.88
C MET A 265 5.30 -13.10 -15.49
N LEU A 266 4.96 -12.28 -14.48
CA LEU A 266 4.70 -12.77 -13.14
C LEU A 266 3.53 -13.76 -13.11
N SER A 267 2.44 -13.51 -13.83
CA SER A 267 1.31 -14.44 -13.91
C SER A 267 1.70 -15.81 -14.48
N THR A 268 2.64 -15.81 -15.44
CA THR A 268 3.19 -17.05 -16.01
C THR A 268 4.00 -17.82 -14.96
N THR A 269 4.85 -17.14 -14.21
CA THR A 269 5.65 -17.73 -13.12
C THR A 269 4.75 -18.31 -12.02
N LEU A 270 3.73 -17.55 -11.56
CA LEU A 270 2.77 -18.04 -10.56
C LEU A 270 2.06 -19.31 -11.02
N ARG A 271 1.62 -19.36 -12.27
CA ARG A 271 0.98 -20.56 -12.86
C ARG A 271 1.94 -21.75 -12.91
N GLN A 272 3.22 -21.53 -13.26
CA GLN A 272 4.23 -22.59 -13.29
C GLN A 272 4.54 -23.13 -11.89
N ALA A 273 4.49 -22.28 -10.86
CA ALA A 273 4.64 -22.64 -9.46
C ALA A 273 3.35 -23.19 -8.81
N GLU A 274 2.29 -23.40 -9.60
CA GLU A 274 0.97 -23.85 -9.15
C GLU A 274 0.33 -22.96 -8.06
N VAL A 275 0.69 -21.66 -8.03
CA VAL A 275 0.07 -20.69 -7.15
C VAL A 275 -1.27 -20.25 -7.74
N PRO A 276 -2.39 -20.35 -6.99
CA PRO A 276 -3.67 -19.84 -7.46
C PRO A 276 -3.59 -18.34 -7.75
N ALA A 277 -3.78 -17.95 -9.01
CA ALA A 277 -3.69 -16.57 -9.43
C ALA A 277 -4.93 -16.14 -10.22
N GLU A 278 -5.40 -14.91 -9.96
CA GLU A 278 -6.45 -14.25 -10.75
C GLU A 278 -5.85 -12.95 -11.33
N VAL A 279 -6.04 -12.69 -12.63
CA VAL A 279 -5.40 -11.58 -13.35
C VAL A 279 -6.47 -10.76 -14.06
N HIS A 280 -6.45 -9.44 -13.84
CA HIS A 280 -7.28 -8.47 -14.50
C HIS A 280 -6.45 -7.45 -15.25
N LEU A 281 -6.67 -7.35 -16.56
CA LEU A 281 -6.02 -6.36 -17.42
C LEU A 281 -7.09 -5.44 -17.98
N PHE A 282 -7.00 -4.16 -17.67
CA PHE A 282 -7.88 -3.14 -18.19
C PHE A 282 -7.24 -2.44 -19.38
N GLU A 283 -8.03 -2.11 -20.40
CA GLU A 283 -7.56 -1.38 -21.58
C GLU A 283 -6.94 -0.03 -21.19
N GLU A 284 -7.60 0.67 -20.24
CA GLU A 284 -7.24 2.01 -19.80
C GLU A 284 -7.07 2.07 -18.29
N GLY A 285 -6.12 2.89 -17.82
CA GLY A 285 -5.85 3.17 -16.41
C GLY A 285 -4.59 3.97 -16.21
N GLY A 286 -3.60 3.78 -17.10
CA GLY A 286 -2.25 4.32 -16.93
C GLY A 286 -1.55 3.72 -15.71
N HIS A 287 -0.56 4.42 -15.18
CA HIS A 287 0.19 3.99 -13.99
C HIS A 287 -0.27 4.69 -12.72
N GLY A 288 -0.25 3.94 -11.61
CA GLY A 288 -0.47 4.54 -10.28
C GLY A 288 -1.86 5.10 -10.09
N PHE A 289 -2.87 4.52 -10.71
CA PHE A 289 -4.23 5.06 -10.66
C PHE A 289 -4.88 4.98 -9.27
N GLY A 290 -4.51 4.01 -8.42
CA GLY A 290 -5.08 3.84 -7.07
C GLY A 290 -6.61 3.81 -7.11
N ILE A 291 -7.22 4.66 -6.30
CA ILE A 291 -8.68 4.84 -6.24
C ILE A 291 -9.13 6.08 -7.02
N ARG A 292 -8.35 7.17 -6.94
CA ARG A 292 -8.81 8.51 -7.42
C ARG A 292 -8.84 8.65 -8.93
N LEU A 293 -7.92 8.02 -9.64
CA LEU A 293 -7.71 8.25 -11.07
C LEU A 293 -8.53 7.33 -11.98
N ILE A 294 -9.42 6.54 -11.40
CA ILE A 294 -10.22 5.54 -12.13
C ILE A 294 -11.70 5.87 -12.21
N GLU A 295 -12.15 7.00 -11.63
CA GLU A 295 -13.55 7.40 -11.72
C GLU A 295 -13.99 7.50 -13.19
N GLY A 296 -15.08 6.79 -13.52
CA GLY A 296 -15.61 6.70 -14.88
C GLY A 296 -14.81 5.81 -15.85
N ARG A 297 -13.74 5.14 -15.40
CA ARG A 297 -12.93 4.21 -16.21
C ARG A 297 -13.29 2.75 -15.94
N PRO A 298 -13.03 1.83 -16.86
CA PRO A 298 -13.25 0.38 -16.64
C PRO A 298 -12.58 -0.15 -15.37
N ALA A 299 -11.40 0.39 -15.02
CA ALA A 299 -10.67 -0.02 -13.82
C ALA A 299 -11.37 0.37 -12.50
N ALA A 300 -12.40 1.21 -12.50
CA ALA A 300 -13.09 1.65 -11.27
C ALA A 300 -13.69 0.50 -10.44
N VAL A 301 -13.94 -0.65 -11.07
CA VAL A 301 -14.50 -1.85 -10.42
C VAL A 301 -13.47 -2.67 -9.63
N TRP A 302 -12.19 -2.32 -9.66
CA TRP A 302 -11.15 -3.18 -9.10
C TRP A 302 -11.29 -3.46 -7.59
N PRO A 303 -11.75 -2.53 -6.73
CA PRO A 303 -11.92 -2.85 -5.30
C PRO A 303 -12.99 -3.93 -5.09
N ASP A 304 -14.08 -3.89 -5.85
CA ASP A 304 -15.16 -4.89 -5.77
C ASP A 304 -14.69 -6.26 -6.29
N LEU A 305 -13.85 -6.28 -7.34
CA LEU A 305 -13.24 -7.52 -7.84
C LEU A 305 -12.35 -8.16 -6.77
N VAL A 306 -11.52 -7.36 -6.09
CA VAL A 306 -10.68 -7.81 -4.97
C VAL A 306 -11.55 -8.33 -3.83
N GLN A 307 -12.59 -7.58 -3.41
CA GLN A 307 -13.50 -8.02 -2.36
C GLN A 307 -14.17 -9.35 -2.70
N GLY A 308 -14.69 -9.49 -3.91
CA GLY A 308 -15.32 -10.75 -4.37
C GLY A 308 -14.32 -11.91 -4.44
N TRP A 309 -13.06 -11.64 -4.82
CA TRP A 309 -11.99 -12.63 -4.85
C TRP A 309 -11.58 -13.09 -3.46
N LEU A 310 -11.46 -12.18 -2.49
CA LEU A 310 -11.16 -12.48 -1.09
C LEU A 310 -12.30 -13.24 -0.41
N ALA A 311 -13.56 -12.82 -0.62
CA ALA A 311 -14.73 -13.47 -0.05
C ALA A 311 -14.83 -14.97 -0.43
N ARG A 312 -14.47 -15.33 -1.68
CA ARG A 312 -14.41 -16.76 -2.12
C ARG A 312 -13.35 -17.58 -1.39
N ARG A 313 -12.43 -16.93 -0.66
CA ARG A 313 -11.35 -17.52 0.13
C ARG A 313 -11.60 -17.45 1.64
N GLY A 314 -12.75 -16.92 2.04
CA GLY A 314 -13.08 -16.71 3.45
C GLY A 314 -12.32 -15.54 4.09
N LEU A 315 -11.82 -14.61 3.28
CA LEU A 315 -11.07 -13.42 3.67
C LEU A 315 -11.86 -12.14 3.43
#